data_577c26288c64130038d258c312c48eec
#
_entry.id   577c26288c64130038d258c312c48eec
#
_cell.length_a   1.000
_cell.length_b   1.000
_cell.length_c   1.000
_cell.angle_alpha   90.00
_cell.angle_beta   90.00
_cell.angle_gamma   90.00
#
_symmetry.space_group_name_H-M   'P 1'
#
loop_
_entity.id
_entity.type
_entity.pdbx_description
1 polymer ?
#
loop_
_entity_poly.entity_id
_entity_poly.type
_entity_poly.pdbx_seq_one_letter_code
_entity_poly.pdbx_strand_id
1 'polypeptide(L)'
;MTEKFRKVFGGGKPVIAMVHLGALPGAPLHDAERGLEGLVDDARQDLTALQAAGVDAVMFGNENDRPYEFTADTASTATMAYVIGRLRALIAVPFGVNVLWDPMSTMALAAATGAAFVREIFTGHYASDMGPWTPDAGRAVRYRNRLGRSDLALLYNVSAEFAWSLDRRSLPDRARSAVFSSIPDAVLVSGAITGEPAELSDLLAVKNVLPDTPVLANTGVRHETVGDVLHVADGCIVGSALKVDGHTWNPVDPARAAEFMRLARAARGG
;
A
#
# COMPACT_ATOMS: atom_id res chain seq x y z
N MET A 1 8.61 3.47 -17.37
CA MET A 1 7.38 2.96 -16.67
C MET A 1 7.17 1.51 -17.07
N THR A 2 7.06 0.60 -16.10
CA THR A 2 6.89 -0.84 -16.35
C THR A 2 5.54 -1.16 -17.00
N GLU A 3 5.49 -2.26 -17.76
CA GLU A 3 4.26 -2.66 -18.49
C GLU A 3 3.10 -2.95 -17.56
N LYS A 4 3.32 -3.70 -16.46
CA LYS A 4 2.25 -4.04 -15.52
C LYS A 4 1.71 -2.81 -14.78
N PHE A 5 2.60 -1.90 -14.36
CA PHE A 5 2.17 -0.65 -13.74
C PHE A 5 1.25 0.14 -14.69
N ARG A 6 1.64 0.26 -15.95
CA ARG A 6 0.83 0.93 -16.98
C ARG A 6 -0.50 0.23 -17.23
N LYS A 7 -0.51 -1.10 -17.21
CA LYS A 7 -1.74 -1.89 -17.39
C LYS A 7 -2.74 -1.68 -16.25
N VAL A 8 -2.25 -1.52 -15.02
CA VAL A 8 -3.10 -1.32 -13.83
C VAL A 8 -3.57 0.13 -13.70
N PHE A 9 -2.65 1.11 -13.87
CA PHE A 9 -2.89 2.51 -13.52
C PHE A 9 -2.94 3.45 -14.73
N GLY A 10 -2.74 2.95 -15.94
CA GLY A 10 -2.63 3.79 -17.13
C GLY A 10 -1.31 4.57 -17.20
N GLY A 11 -1.33 5.73 -17.83
CA GLY A 11 -0.15 6.60 -17.98
C GLY A 11 -0.11 7.76 -16.99
N GLY A 12 -1.07 7.85 -16.08
CA GLY A 12 -1.17 8.94 -15.11
C GLY A 12 -0.35 8.69 -13.84
N LYS A 13 -0.43 9.64 -12.92
CA LYS A 13 0.15 9.57 -11.57
C LYS A 13 -0.95 9.12 -10.58
N PRO A 14 -1.14 7.81 -10.32
CA PRO A 14 -2.28 7.33 -9.56
C PRO A 14 -2.26 7.81 -8.11
N VAL A 15 -3.46 8.10 -7.59
CA VAL A 15 -3.74 8.18 -6.16
C VAL A 15 -4.38 6.86 -5.76
N ILE A 16 -3.65 6.08 -4.98
CA ILE A 16 -4.09 4.79 -4.42
C ILE A 16 -4.57 5.06 -2.99
N ALA A 17 -5.85 4.86 -2.73
CA ALA A 17 -6.42 5.13 -1.42
C ALA A 17 -6.52 3.85 -0.57
N MET A 18 -6.15 3.96 0.71
CA MET A 18 -6.20 2.84 1.64
C MET A 18 -7.62 2.58 2.16
N VAL A 19 -8.05 1.33 2.10
CA VAL A 19 -9.14 0.76 2.89
C VAL A 19 -8.49 0.01 4.05
N HIS A 20 -8.30 0.71 5.17
CA HIS A 20 -7.75 0.11 6.39
C HIS A 20 -8.83 -0.76 7.04
N LEU A 21 -8.61 -2.05 7.12
CA LEU A 21 -9.52 -2.94 7.83
C LEU A 21 -9.43 -2.72 9.33
N GLY A 22 -10.53 -2.90 10.03
CA GLY A 22 -10.53 -3.02 11.49
C GLY A 22 -9.66 -4.21 11.93
N ALA A 23 -9.31 -4.25 13.22
CA ALA A 23 -8.51 -5.35 13.76
C ALA A 23 -9.20 -6.69 13.50
N LEU A 24 -8.46 -7.65 12.95
CA LEU A 24 -8.98 -8.94 12.51
C LEU A 24 -9.09 -9.92 13.67
N PRO A 25 -9.88 -11.01 13.55
CA PRO A 25 -9.94 -12.05 14.57
C PRO A 25 -8.57 -12.59 14.95
N GLY A 26 -8.27 -12.62 16.23
CA GLY A 26 -6.95 -12.94 16.78
C GLY A 26 -6.16 -11.72 17.25
N ALA A 27 -6.33 -10.57 16.61
CA ALA A 27 -5.70 -9.34 17.08
C ALA A 27 -6.35 -8.82 18.38
N PRO A 28 -5.55 -8.27 19.32
CA PRO A 28 -6.06 -7.78 20.62
C PRO A 28 -7.13 -6.69 20.53
N LEU A 29 -7.15 -5.94 19.45
CA LEU A 29 -8.10 -4.84 19.22
C LEU A 29 -9.34 -5.29 18.43
N HIS A 30 -9.51 -6.58 18.17
CA HIS A 30 -10.67 -7.09 17.43
C HIS A 30 -11.97 -6.86 18.21
N ASP A 31 -12.97 -6.28 17.56
CA ASP A 31 -14.32 -6.13 18.08
C ASP A 31 -15.12 -7.40 17.80
N ALA A 32 -15.10 -8.32 18.76
CA ALA A 32 -15.80 -9.60 18.63
C ALA A 32 -17.34 -9.46 18.63
N GLU A 33 -17.91 -8.37 19.18
CA GLU A 33 -19.36 -8.14 19.19
C GLU A 33 -19.86 -7.78 17.79
N ARG A 34 -19.14 -6.91 17.08
CA ARG A 34 -19.45 -6.57 15.68
C ARG A 34 -19.04 -7.68 14.72
N GLY A 35 -18.04 -8.46 15.07
CA GLY A 35 -17.55 -9.62 14.33
C GLY A 35 -17.21 -9.32 12.86
N LEU A 36 -17.32 -10.35 12.01
CA LEU A 36 -16.97 -10.24 10.59
C LEU A 36 -17.88 -9.30 9.80
N GLU A 37 -19.16 -9.22 10.16
CA GLU A 37 -20.10 -8.31 9.47
C GLU A 37 -19.74 -6.84 9.74
N GLY A 38 -19.30 -6.52 10.97
CA GLY A 38 -18.80 -5.18 11.29
C GLY A 38 -17.61 -4.79 10.43
N LEU A 39 -16.64 -5.70 10.23
CA LEU A 39 -15.49 -5.47 9.34
C LEU A 39 -15.92 -5.24 7.88
N VAL A 40 -16.89 -6.01 7.39
CA VAL A 40 -17.43 -5.85 6.03
C VAL A 40 -18.14 -4.51 5.87
N ASP A 41 -18.93 -4.10 6.87
CA ASP A 41 -19.71 -2.86 6.81
C ASP A 41 -18.80 -1.63 6.84
N ASP A 42 -17.80 -1.59 7.72
CA ASP A 42 -16.82 -0.50 7.79
C ASP A 42 -16.01 -0.40 6.49
N ALA A 43 -15.49 -1.52 5.98
CA ALA A 43 -14.76 -1.53 4.72
C ALA A 43 -15.65 -1.15 3.51
N ARG A 44 -16.94 -1.49 3.53
CA ARG A 44 -17.91 -1.07 2.51
C ARG A 44 -18.12 0.43 2.51
N GLN A 45 -18.28 1.02 3.71
CA GLN A 45 -18.45 2.46 3.86
C GLN A 45 -17.25 3.21 3.31
N ASP A 46 -16.03 2.83 3.72
CA ASP A 46 -14.78 3.43 3.27
C ASP A 46 -14.62 3.29 1.74
N LEU A 47 -14.78 2.09 1.21
CA LEU A 47 -14.70 1.80 -0.23
C LEU A 47 -15.66 2.69 -1.05
N THR A 48 -16.90 2.80 -0.60
CA THR A 48 -17.92 3.60 -1.29
C THR A 48 -17.54 5.07 -1.32
N ALA A 49 -17.11 5.63 -0.18
CA ALA A 49 -16.69 7.02 -0.08
C ALA A 49 -15.45 7.32 -0.96
N LEU A 50 -14.47 6.43 -0.97
CA LEU A 50 -13.26 6.57 -1.79
C LEU A 50 -13.58 6.54 -3.29
N GLN A 51 -14.39 5.60 -3.72
CA GLN A 51 -14.79 5.51 -5.14
C GLN A 51 -15.64 6.72 -5.58
N ALA A 52 -16.53 7.21 -4.72
CA ALA A 52 -17.31 8.42 -4.99
C ALA A 52 -16.42 9.67 -5.13
N ALA A 53 -15.30 9.75 -4.39
CA ALA A 53 -14.29 10.81 -4.54
C ALA A 53 -13.51 10.71 -5.87
N GLY A 54 -13.54 9.55 -6.51
CA GLY A 54 -12.90 9.27 -7.79
C GLY A 54 -11.40 9.02 -7.64
N VAL A 55 -11.01 8.21 -6.66
CA VAL A 55 -9.64 7.69 -6.53
C VAL A 55 -9.31 6.77 -7.70
N ASP A 56 -8.02 6.67 -8.07
CA ASP A 56 -7.61 5.87 -9.23
C ASP A 56 -7.54 4.37 -8.92
N ALA A 57 -7.29 4.05 -7.66
CA ALA A 57 -7.27 2.67 -7.15
C ALA A 57 -7.50 2.65 -5.64
N VAL A 58 -7.88 1.49 -5.11
CA VAL A 58 -7.94 1.25 -3.66
C VAL A 58 -7.00 0.13 -3.25
N MET A 59 -6.58 0.12 -1.98
CA MET A 59 -5.77 -0.96 -1.44
C MET A 59 -6.28 -1.36 -0.05
N PHE A 60 -6.55 -2.66 0.13
CA PHE A 60 -6.95 -3.21 1.41
C PHE A 60 -5.73 -3.63 2.21
N GLY A 61 -5.67 -3.22 3.47
CA GLY A 61 -4.59 -3.57 4.37
C GLY A 61 -5.07 -3.80 5.79
N ASN A 62 -4.28 -4.54 6.56
CA ASN A 62 -4.54 -4.92 7.94
C ASN A 62 -3.78 -4.05 8.96
N GLU A 63 -3.60 -2.77 8.68
CA GLU A 63 -2.82 -1.86 9.53
C GLU A 63 -3.31 -1.79 10.99
N ASN A 64 -4.54 -2.22 11.29
CA ASN A 64 -5.05 -2.22 12.65
C ASN A 64 -4.79 -3.53 13.43
N ASP A 65 -4.13 -4.51 12.83
CA ASP A 65 -3.71 -5.76 13.48
C ASP A 65 -2.49 -5.55 14.38
N ARG A 66 -2.64 -4.72 15.40
CA ARG A 66 -1.56 -4.39 16.34
C ARG A 66 -1.64 -5.20 17.61
N PRO A 67 -0.51 -5.66 18.20
CA PRO A 67 0.89 -5.51 17.72
C PRO A 67 1.15 -6.31 16.44
N TYR A 68 2.06 -5.80 15.59
CA TYR A 68 2.38 -6.41 14.30
C TYR A 68 3.22 -7.68 14.45
N GLU A 69 3.08 -8.58 13.46
CA GLU A 69 3.82 -9.82 13.33
C GLU A 69 4.45 -9.94 11.94
N PHE A 70 5.59 -10.65 11.81
CA PHE A 70 6.21 -10.90 10.51
C PHE A 70 5.51 -11.97 9.67
N THR A 71 4.66 -12.74 10.29
CA THR A 71 3.88 -13.78 9.63
C THR A 71 2.45 -13.68 10.12
N ALA A 72 1.56 -13.30 9.24
CA ALA A 72 0.15 -13.25 9.54
C ALA A 72 -0.39 -14.65 9.83
N ASP A 73 -1.26 -14.75 10.82
CA ASP A 73 -1.92 -16.02 11.05
C ASP A 73 -2.93 -16.36 9.94
N THR A 74 -3.37 -17.61 9.92
CA THR A 74 -4.32 -18.09 8.92
C THR A 74 -5.68 -17.40 9.06
N ALA A 75 -6.09 -17.05 10.30
CA ALA A 75 -7.37 -16.39 10.53
C ALA A 75 -7.37 -14.96 9.94
N SER A 76 -6.28 -14.20 10.13
CA SER A 76 -6.15 -12.87 9.56
C SER A 76 -6.23 -12.91 8.03
N THR A 77 -5.43 -13.75 7.38
CA THR A 77 -5.43 -13.87 5.91
C THR A 77 -6.79 -14.35 5.37
N ALA A 78 -7.41 -15.33 6.02
CA ALA A 78 -8.73 -15.85 5.64
C ALA A 78 -9.82 -14.77 5.80
N THR A 79 -9.77 -13.99 6.89
CA THR A 79 -10.72 -12.90 7.14
C THR A 79 -10.58 -11.79 6.11
N MET A 80 -9.36 -11.39 5.76
CA MET A 80 -9.15 -10.42 4.68
C MET A 80 -9.74 -10.92 3.35
N ALA A 81 -9.51 -12.17 3.00
CA ALA A 81 -10.09 -12.78 1.79
C ALA A 81 -11.62 -12.79 1.84
N TYR A 82 -12.22 -13.10 3.00
CA TYR A 82 -13.67 -13.04 3.20
C TYR A 82 -14.22 -11.63 3.00
N VAL A 83 -13.65 -10.63 3.68
CA VAL A 83 -14.11 -9.23 3.59
C VAL A 83 -14.02 -8.72 2.14
N ILE A 84 -12.88 -8.92 1.48
CA ILE A 84 -12.69 -8.49 0.09
C ILE A 84 -13.66 -9.25 -0.84
N GLY A 85 -13.84 -10.55 -0.62
CA GLY A 85 -14.80 -11.37 -1.38
C GLY A 85 -16.24 -10.86 -1.28
N ARG A 86 -16.68 -10.46 -0.07
CA ARG A 86 -18.00 -9.87 0.18
C ARG A 86 -18.19 -8.51 -0.53
N LEU A 87 -17.09 -7.76 -0.71
CA LEU A 87 -17.10 -6.46 -1.37
C LEU A 87 -16.82 -6.53 -2.88
N ARG A 88 -16.44 -7.70 -3.41
CA ARG A 88 -15.90 -7.84 -4.77
C ARG A 88 -16.76 -7.22 -5.85
N ALA A 89 -18.09 -7.36 -5.75
CA ALA A 89 -19.05 -6.80 -6.72
C ALA A 89 -19.18 -5.27 -6.65
N LEU A 90 -18.73 -4.66 -5.55
CA LEU A 90 -18.76 -3.21 -5.34
C LEU A 90 -17.46 -2.51 -5.76
N ILE A 91 -16.39 -3.27 -5.96
CA ILE A 91 -15.09 -2.71 -6.35
C ILE A 91 -15.12 -2.38 -7.84
N ALA A 92 -15.16 -1.08 -8.16
CA ALA A 92 -15.27 -0.55 -9.53
C ALA A 92 -13.94 -0.02 -10.10
N VAL A 93 -12.90 0.10 -9.27
CA VAL A 93 -11.57 0.57 -9.65
C VAL A 93 -10.53 -0.55 -9.44
N PRO A 94 -9.33 -0.47 -10.04
CA PRO A 94 -8.26 -1.40 -9.72
C PRO A 94 -8.03 -1.46 -8.20
N PHE A 95 -7.84 -2.68 -7.67
CA PHE A 95 -7.54 -2.81 -6.25
C PHE A 95 -6.31 -3.66 -5.97
N GLY A 96 -5.64 -3.30 -4.91
CA GLY A 96 -4.49 -4.02 -4.36
C GLY A 96 -4.75 -4.54 -2.96
N VAL A 97 -3.81 -5.34 -2.48
CA VAL A 97 -3.81 -5.88 -1.12
C VAL A 97 -2.42 -5.79 -0.49
N ASN A 98 -2.42 -5.67 0.83
CA ASN A 98 -1.23 -5.74 1.66
C ASN A 98 -1.58 -6.47 2.96
N VAL A 99 -0.89 -7.54 3.26
CA VAL A 99 -0.86 -8.17 4.59
C VAL A 99 0.45 -7.73 5.21
N LEU A 100 0.38 -6.77 6.13
CA LEU A 100 1.56 -6.09 6.68
C LEU A 100 2.61 -7.09 7.16
N TRP A 101 3.84 -6.87 6.73
CA TRP A 101 5.08 -7.57 7.04
C TRP A 101 5.16 -9.01 6.49
N ASP A 102 4.09 -9.49 5.80
CA ASP A 102 4.08 -10.86 5.27
C ASP A 102 3.89 -10.88 3.73
N PRO A 103 4.99 -10.85 2.96
CA PRO A 103 4.94 -10.95 1.50
C PRO A 103 4.28 -12.23 0.99
N MET A 104 4.36 -13.34 1.74
CA MET A 104 3.80 -14.61 1.30
C MET A 104 2.27 -14.61 1.43
N SER A 105 1.75 -14.16 2.57
CA SER A 105 0.30 -13.99 2.78
C SER A 105 -0.28 -12.94 1.84
N THR A 106 0.46 -11.85 1.58
CA THR A 106 0.08 -10.83 0.59
C THR A 106 -0.10 -11.45 -0.82
N MET A 107 0.83 -12.31 -1.26
CA MET A 107 0.70 -12.99 -2.56
C MET A 107 -0.47 -13.97 -2.60
N ALA A 108 -0.68 -14.74 -1.51
CA ALA A 108 -1.80 -15.68 -1.41
C ALA A 108 -3.14 -14.95 -1.45
N LEU A 109 -3.27 -13.87 -0.68
CA LEU A 109 -4.47 -13.02 -0.65
C LEU A 109 -4.76 -12.39 -2.01
N ALA A 110 -3.73 -11.87 -2.68
CA ALA A 110 -3.89 -11.30 -4.02
C ALA A 110 -4.37 -12.33 -5.04
N ALA A 111 -3.87 -13.56 -4.96
CA ALA A 111 -4.31 -14.64 -5.83
C ALA A 111 -5.76 -15.05 -5.56
N ALA A 112 -6.14 -15.16 -4.28
CA ALA A 112 -7.49 -15.56 -3.88
C ALA A 112 -8.56 -14.51 -4.23
N THR A 113 -8.21 -13.22 -4.15
CA THR A 113 -9.18 -12.12 -4.33
C THR A 113 -9.20 -11.53 -5.74
N GLY A 114 -8.20 -11.82 -6.56
CA GLY A 114 -8.05 -11.25 -7.90
C GLY A 114 -7.53 -9.80 -7.87
N ALA A 115 -6.78 -9.40 -6.84
CA ALA A 115 -6.14 -8.10 -6.77
C ALA A 115 -5.23 -7.86 -7.97
N ALA A 116 -5.13 -6.62 -8.44
CA ALA A 116 -4.32 -6.25 -9.59
C ALA A 116 -2.87 -5.91 -9.22
N PHE A 117 -2.62 -5.53 -7.97
CA PHE A 117 -1.30 -5.19 -7.45
C PHE A 117 -1.17 -5.52 -5.97
N VAL A 118 0.06 -5.55 -5.51
CA VAL A 118 0.40 -5.67 -4.09
C VAL A 118 1.42 -4.62 -3.71
N ARG A 119 1.35 -4.18 -2.47
CA ARG A 119 2.40 -3.40 -1.81
C ARG A 119 2.99 -4.23 -0.70
N GLU A 120 4.29 -4.26 -0.54
CA GLU A 120 4.96 -4.83 0.62
C GLU A 120 6.45 -4.47 0.62
N ILE A 121 7.13 -4.79 1.71
CA ILE A 121 8.57 -4.74 1.82
C ILE A 121 9.09 -6.11 1.43
N PHE A 122 9.69 -6.21 0.25
CA PHE A 122 10.16 -7.46 -0.31
C PHE A 122 11.68 -7.64 -0.19
N THR A 123 12.39 -6.55 0.10
CA THR A 123 13.87 -6.54 0.11
C THR A 123 14.38 -5.78 1.31
N GLY A 124 15.61 -6.06 1.70
CA GLY A 124 16.32 -5.34 2.77
C GLY A 124 16.63 -6.23 3.96
N HIS A 125 17.27 -5.62 4.95
CA HIS A 125 17.55 -6.20 6.25
C HIS A 125 17.35 -5.11 7.30
N TYR A 126 16.48 -5.37 8.27
CA TYR A 126 15.98 -4.34 9.17
C TYR A 126 16.10 -4.76 10.64
N ALA A 127 16.39 -3.76 11.49
CA ALA A 127 16.05 -3.80 12.91
C ALA A 127 14.70 -3.11 13.06
N SER A 128 13.69 -3.83 13.53
CA SER A 128 12.33 -3.33 13.71
C SER A 128 11.85 -3.49 15.15
N ASP A 129 10.71 -2.88 15.48
CA ASP A 129 10.04 -3.05 16.78
C ASP A 129 9.68 -4.53 17.07
N MET A 130 9.51 -5.34 16.00
CA MET A 130 9.22 -6.77 16.09
C MET A 130 10.49 -7.64 16.12
N GLY A 131 11.68 -7.04 16.04
CA GLY A 131 12.96 -7.75 15.98
C GLY A 131 13.64 -7.70 14.60
N PRO A 132 14.68 -8.50 14.37
CA PRO A 132 15.36 -8.56 13.08
C PRO A 132 14.43 -9.08 11.98
N TRP A 133 14.41 -8.40 10.83
CA TRP A 133 13.55 -8.77 9.71
C TRP A 133 14.31 -8.77 8.39
N THR A 134 14.13 -9.85 7.63
CA THR A 134 14.76 -10.05 6.33
C THR A 134 13.77 -10.69 5.38
N PRO A 135 13.00 -9.89 4.63
CA PRO A 135 12.08 -10.40 3.63
C PRO A 135 12.83 -11.05 2.46
N ASP A 136 12.16 -11.98 1.76
CA ASP A 136 12.71 -12.74 0.64
C ASP A 136 11.89 -12.50 -0.64
N ALA A 137 12.32 -11.52 -1.42
CA ALA A 137 11.71 -11.19 -2.72
C ALA A 137 11.75 -12.39 -3.68
N GLY A 138 12.85 -13.13 -3.69
CA GLY A 138 13.02 -14.29 -4.58
C GLY A 138 11.97 -15.38 -4.31
N ARG A 139 11.71 -15.67 -3.04
CA ARG A 139 10.68 -16.61 -2.62
C ARG A 139 9.28 -16.10 -2.97
N ALA A 140 8.99 -14.83 -2.65
CA ALA A 140 7.68 -14.22 -2.88
C ALA A 140 7.33 -14.16 -4.38
N VAL A 141 8.25 -13.74 -5.24
CA VAL A 141 8.02 -13.65 -6.69
C VAL A 141 7.84 -15.04 -7.31
N ARG A 142 8.62 -16.05 -6.88
CA ARG A 142 8.42 -17.45 -7.32
C ARG A 142 7.08 -18.00 -6.85
N TYR A 143 6.65 -17.65 -5.64
CA TYR A 143 5.34 -18.05 -5.12
C TYR A 143 4.21 -17.42 -5.95
N ARG A 144 4.27 -16.11 -6.24
CA ARG A 144 3.36 -15.43 -7.17
C ARG A 144 3.19 -16.22 -8.47
N ASN A 145 4.31 -16.63 -9.07
CA ASN A 145 4.28 -17.36 -10.35
C ASN A 145 3.67 -18.75 -10.20
N ARG A 146 3.94 -19.47 -9.11
CA ARG A 146 3.29 -20.77 -8.83
C ARG A 146 1.78 -20.65 -8.64
N LEU A 147 1.31 -19.50 -8.14
CA LEU A 147 -0.12 -19.20 -8.03
C LEU A 147 -0.77 -18.76 -9.36
N GLY A 148 -0.01 -18.76 -10.46
CA GLY A 148 -0.51 -18.35 -11.78
C GLY A 148 -0.73 -16.84 -11.92
N ARG A 149 -0.15 -16.01 -11.03
CA ARG A 149 -0.36 -14.57 -10.97
C ARG A 149 0.85 -13.77 -11.46
N SER A 150 1.45 -14.18 -12.58
CA SER A 150 2.54 -13.43 -13.21
C SER A 150 2.10 -12.02 -13.68
N ASP A 151 0.79 -11.80 -13.84
CA ASP A 151 0.14 -10.53 -14.16
C ASP A 151 0.19 -9.50 -13.02
N LEU A 152 0.26 -9.97 -11.77
CA LEU A 152 0.18 -9.15 -10.55
C LEU A 152 1.32 -8.13 -10.50
N ALA A 153 1.00 -6.83 -10.42
CA ALA A 153 1.99 -5.78 -10.27
C ALA A 153 2.55 -5.72 -8.85
N LEU A 154 3.86 -5.54 -8.74
CA LEU A 154 4.60 -5.56 -7.47
C LEU A 154 5.12 -4.17 -7.13
N LEU A 155 4.58 -3.54 -6.10
CA LEU A 155 5.02 -2.25 -5.58
C LEU A 155 5.88 -2.48 -4.34
N TYR A 156 7.19 -2.24 -4.45
CA TYR A 156 8.17 -2.50 -3.39
C TYR A 156 8.42 -1.26 -2.55
N ASN A 157 8.06 -1.29 -1.27
CA ASN A 157 8.52 -0.28 -0.33
C ASN A 157 10.00 -0.55 0.00
N VAL A 158 10.87 0.42 -0.29
CA VAL A 158 12.33 0.33 -0.05
C VAL A 158 12.79 1.10 1.20
N SER A 159 11.83 1.71 1.91
CA SER A 159 12.02 2.37 3.21
C SER A 159 10.96 1.86 4.19
N ALA A 160 11.31 0.86 4.99
CA ALA A 160 10.39 0.23 5.93
C ALA A 160 9.99 1.19 7.05
N GLU A 161 8.68 1.30 7.31
CA GLU A 161 8.13 1.98 8.48
C GLU A 161 8.44 1.15 9.75
N PHE A 162 8.47 1.76 10.93
CA PHE A 162 8.74 1.09 12.22
C PHE A 162 10.03 0.26 12.26
N ALA A 163 11.00 0.60 11.39
CA ALA A 163 12.21 -0.17 11.24
C ALA A 163 13.38 0.70 10.77
N TRP A 164 14.59 0.28 11.11
CA TRP A 164 15.82 0.88 10.64
C TRP A 164 16.55 -0.08 9.72
N SER A 165 16.94 0.39 8.52
CA SER A 165 17.72 -0.42 7.59
C SER A 165 19.13 -0.66 8.15
N LEU A 166 19.55 -1.91 8.21
CA LEU A 166 20.91 -2.31 8.55
C LEU A 166 21.86 -2.24 7.34
N ASP A 167 21.34 -1.98 6.16
CA ASP A 167 22.11 -1.76 4.95
C ASP A 167 22.68 -0.32 4.95
N ARG A 168 24.00 -0.20 4.82
CA ARG A 168 24.71 1.08 4.83
C ARG A 168 24.65 1.84 3.50
N ARG A 169 24.15 1.21 2.45
CA ARG A 169 23.96 1.88 1.16
C ARG A 169 22.92 3.00 1.30
N SER A 170 23.06 4.04 0.48
CA SER A 170 22.07 5.11 0.41
C SER A 170 20.70 4.57 -0.05
N LEU A 171 19.60 5.28 0.26
CA LEU A 171 18.27 4.91 -0.19
C LEU A 171 18.19 4.77 -1.72
N PRO A 172 18.73 5.70 -2.54
CA PRO A 172 18.81 5.53 -3.99
C PRO A 172 19.56 4.27 -4.44
N ASP A 173 20.68 3.92 -3.80
CA ASP A 173 21.44 2.72 -4.15
C ASP A 173 20.68 1.45 -3.80
N ARG A 174 19.97 1.42 -2.67
CA ARG A 174 19.09 0.30 -2.30
C ARG A 174 17.95 0.15 -3.30
N ALA A 175 17.33 1.24 -3.71
CA ALA A 175 16.27 1.25 -4.71
C ALA A 175 16.75 0.72 -6.06
N ARG A 176 17.89 1.20 -6.56
CA ARG A 176 18.53 0.69 -7.79
C ARG A 176 18.83 -0.80 -7.72
N SER A 177 19.41 -1.24 -6.61
CA SER A 177 19.72 -2.66 -6.37
C SER A 177 18.45 -3.51 -6.36
N ALA A 178 17.39 -3.06 -5.67
CA ALA A 178 16.11 -3.76 -5.62
C ALA A 178 15.47 -3.90 -7.01
N VAL A 179 15.47 -2.84 -7.80
CA VAL A 179 14.97 -2.88 -9.19
C VAL A 179 15.73 -3.90 -10.02
N PHE A 180 17.05 -3.90 -9.94
CA PHE A 180 17.88 -4.81 -10.73
C PHE A 180 17.72 -6.27 -10.29
N SER A 181 17.77 -6.55 -8.99
CA SER A 181 17.85 -7.93 -8.46
C SER A 181 16.49 -8.56 -8.19
N SER A 182 15.44 -7.76 -7.96
CA SER A 182 14.17 -8.23 -7.45
C SER A 182 12.96 -7.83 -8.29
N ILE A 183 13.21 -7.11 -9.39
CA ILE A 183 12.27 -6.84 -10.48
C ILE A 183 10.87 -6.33 -10.05
N PRO A 184 10.76 -5.27 -9.23
CA PRO A 184 9.47 -4.65 -8.93
C PRO A 184 8.88 -3.96 -10.15
N ASP A 185 7.58 -3.71 -10.11
CA ASP A 185 6.87 -2.91 -11.12
C ASP A 185 6.82 -1.42 -10.74
N ALA A 186 6.97 -1.09 -9.46
CA ALA A 186 7.18 0.26 -8.93
C ALA A 186 7.95 0.20 -7.60
N VAL A 187 8.54 1.32 -7.22
CA VAL A 187 9.22 1.52 -5.94
C VAL A 187 8.44 2.54 -5.11
N LEU A 188 8.36 2.30 -3.82
CA LEU A 188 7.68 3.16 -2.86
C LEU A 188 8.69 3.70 -1.84
N VAL A 189 8.52 4.97 -1.47
CA VAL A 189 9.29 5.63 -0.42
C VAL A 189 8.34 6.06 0.69
N SER A 190 8.63 5.64 1.93
CA SER A 190 7.84 5.93 3.13
C SER A 190 8.57 6.86 4.07
N GLY A 191 7.83 7.56 4.93
CA GLY A 191 8.33 8.16 6.17
C GLY A 191 8.65 7.09 7.23
N ALA A 192 9.01 7.52 8.43
CA ALA A 192 9.45 6.64 9.51
C ALA A 192 8.31 5.78 10.10
N ILE A 193 7.10 6.33 10.15
CA ILE A 193 5.90 5.66 10.65
C ILE A 193 4.68 5.99 9.78
N THR A 194 3.60 5.22 9.92
CA THR A 194 2.33 5.48 9.22
C THR A 194 1.82 6.89 9.49
N GLY A 195 1.54 7.64 8.42
CA GLY A 195 1.05 9.03 8.49
C GLY A 195 2.15 10.10 8.53
N GLU A 196 3.41 9.72 8.73
CA GLU A 196 4.54 10.63 8.51
C GLU A 196 4.93 10.67 7.02
N PRO A 197 5.22 11.86 6.47
CA PRO A 197 5.55 11.99 5.06
C PRO A 197 6.95 11.43 4.75
N ALA A 198 7.08 10.84 3.56
CA ALA A 198 8.39 10.68 2.95
C ALA A 198 8.97 12.05 2.62
N GLU A 199 10.25 12.25 2.86
CA GLU A 199 10.92 13.49 2.49
C GLU A 199 10.93 13.65 0.97
N LEU A 200 10.58 14.85 0.47
CA LEU A 200 10.60 15.14 -0.97
C LEU A 200 11.99 14.96 -1.58
N SER A 201 13.04 15.24 -0.81
CA SER A 201 14.43 15.02 -1.20
C SER A 201 14.74 13.55 -1.44
N ASP A 202 14.21 12.64 -0.63
CA ASP A 202 14.37 11.20 -0.77
C ASP A 202 13.61 10.68 -2.00
N LEU A 203 12.38 11.14 -2.21
CA LEU A 203 11.60 10.82 -3.41
C LEU A 203 12.35 11.26 -4.68
N LEU A 204 12.85 12.49 -4.70
CA LEU A 204 13.61 13.03 -5.83
C LEU A 204 14.91 12.26 -6.06
N ALA A 205 15.65 11.95 -4.99
CA ALA A 205 16.90 11.21 -5.07
C ALA A 205 16.69 9.79 -5.65
N VAL A 206 15.62 9.10 -5.22
CA VAL A 206 15.26 7.78 -5.74
C VAL A 206 14.78 7.89 -7.20
N LYS A 207 13.95 8.89 -7.52
CA LYS A 207 13.46 9.12 -8.89
C LYS A 207 14.60 9.38 -9.89
N ASN A 208 15.61 10.16 -9.50
CA ASN A 208 16.75 10.49 -10.36
C ASN A 208 17.59 9.26 -10.76
N VAL A 209 17.62 8.22 -9.93
CA VAL A 209 18.36 6.99 -10.22
C VAL A 209 17.50 5.89 -10.85
N LEU A 210 16.19 6.11 -10.95
CA LEU A 210 15.20 5.17 -11.51
C LEU A 210 14.35 5.81 -12.61
N PRO A 211 14.91 6.20 -13.77
CA PRO A 211 14.17 6.92 -14.80
C PRO A 211 13.02 6.11 -15.40
N ASP A 212 13.17 4.79 -15.48
CA ASP A 212 12.21 3.88 -16.13
C ASP A 212 11.25 3.18 -15.18
N THR A 213 11.53 3.20 -13.87
CA THR A 213 10.70 2.57 -12.84
C THR A 213 9.88 3.62 -12.10
N PRO A 214 8.54 3.48 -12.01
CA PRO A 214 7.72 4.40 -11.25
C PRO A 214 8.14 4.48 -9.77
N VAL A 215 8.17 5.69 -9.23
CA VAL A 215 8.45 5.95 -7.81
C VAL A 215 7.25 6.66 -7.19
N LEU A 216 6.66 6.08 -6.15
CA LEU A 216 5.49 6.62 -5.47
C LEU A 216 5.81 7.01 -4.02
N ALA A 217 5.16 8.06 -3.54
CA ALA A 217 5.10 8.35 -2.11
C ALA A 217 4.14 7.38 -1.42
N ASN A 218 4.57 6.72 -0.33
CA ASN A 218 3.78 5.68 0.30
C ASN A 218 3.08 6.10 1.59
N THR A 219 3.59 7.14 2.29
CA THR A 219 3.02 7.57 3.58
C THR A 219 2.92 9.08 3.65
N GLY A 220 2.05 9.57 4.54
CA GLY A 220 2.00 10.95 5.02
C GLY A 220 1.64 12.00 3.97
N VAL A 221 1.12 11.61 2.81
CA VAL A 221 0.66 12.56 1.80
C VAL A 221 -0.62 13.23 2.30
N ARG A 222 -0.65 14.57 2.29
CA ARG A 222 -1.73 15.39 2.83
C ARG A 222 -2.28 16.33 1.76
N HIS A 223 -3.41 16.98 2.04
CA HIS A 223 -4.02 17.96 1.14
C HIS A 223 -3.04 19.08 0.74
N GLU A 224 -2.25 19.54 1.72
CA GLU A 224 -1.30 20.63 1.55
C GLU A 224 -0.06 20.22 0.73
N THR A 225 0.26 18.94 0.71
CA THR A 225 1.51 18.42 0.09
C THR A 225 1.30 17.60 -1.17
N VAL A 226 0.07 17.19 -1.48
CA VAL A 226 -0.19 16.32 -2.63
C VAL A 226 0.28 16.92 -3.96
N GLY A 227 0.21 18.25 -4.09
CA GLY A 227 0.70 18.96 -5.27
C GLY A 227 2.20 18.76 -5.46
N ASP A 228 2.99 19.05 -4.44
CA ASP A 228 4.46 18.92 -4.47
C ASP A 228 4.89 17.45 -4.64
N VAL A 229 4.22 16.54 -3.95
CA VAL A 229 4.47 15.11 -4.08
C VAL A 229 4.24 14.64 -5.51
N LEU A 230 3.11 14.98 -6.13
CA LEU A 230 2.81 14.57 -7.50
C LEU A 230 3.65 15.33 -8.55
N HIS A 231 4.28 16.45 -8.19
CA HIS A 231 5.26 17.07 -9.07
C HIS A 231 6.53 16.21 -9.20
N VAL A 232 6.97 15.59 -8.10
CA VAL A 232 8.19 14.76 -8.03
C VAL A 232 7.91 13.29 -8.33
N ALA A 233 6.93 12.70 -7.66
CA ALA A 233 6.61 11.27 -7.74
C ALA A 233 5.69 10.92 -8.92
N ASP A 234 5.68 9.64 -9.29
CA ASP A 234 4.80 9.07 -10.31
C ASP A 234 3.43 8.62 -9.76
N GLY A 235 3.12 8.98 -8.53
CA GLY A 235 1.87 8.68 -7.86
C GLY A 235 2.04 8.68 -6.34
N CYS A 236 0.97 8.34 -5.62
CA CYS A 236 1.01 8.22 -4.16
C CYS A 236 0.02 7.20 -3.62
N ILE A 237 0.32 6.69 -2.41
CA ILE A 237 -0.60 5.93 -1.57
C ILE A 237 -1.01 6.84 -0.41
N VAL A 238 -2.31 6.95 -0.15
CA VAL A 238 -2.86 7.84 0.87
C VAL A 238 -3.89 7.13 1.74
N GLY A 239 -3.79 7.34 3.05
CA GLY A 239 -4.72 6.79 4.05
C GLY A 239 -5.28 7.87 4.95
N SER A 240 -4.55 8.22 6.01
CA SER A 240 -4.99 9.10 7.12
C SER A 240 -5.57 10.44 6.66
N ALA A 241 -4.98 11.06 5.63
CA ALA A 241 -5.46 12.36 5.13
C ALA A 241 -6.93 12.33 4.64
N LEU A 242 -7.43 11.17 4.23
CA LEU A 242 -8.80 10.98 3.75
C LEU A 242 -9.80 10.64 4.86
N LYS A 243 -9.32 10.41 6.08
CA LYS A 243 -10.14 9.99 7.22
C LYS A 243 -10.69 11.19 7.99
N VAL A 244 -11.77 10.96 8.75
CA VAL A 244 -12.30 11.96 9.69
C VAL A 244 -11.17 12.43 10.61
N ASP A 245 -11.03 13.74 10.75
CA ASP A 245 -9.99 14.43 11.53
C ASP A 245 -8.53 14.08 11.12
N GLY A 246 -8.35 13.43 9.98
CA GLY A 246 -7.01 12.96 9.56
C GLY A 246 -6.46 11.81 10.41
N HIS A 247 -7.30 11.16 11.20
CA HIS A 247 -6.90 10.09 12.10
C HIS A 247 -7.05 8.72 11.42
N THR A 248 -5.98 7.94 11.38
CA THR A 248 -5.88 6.69 10.60
C THR A 248 -7.00 5.68 10.89
N TRP A 249 -7.46 5.62 12.13
CA TRP A 249 -8.44 4.62 12.59
C TRP A 249 -9.90 5.08 12.47
N ASN A 250 -10.12 6.34 12.10
CA ASN A 250 -11.45 6.85 11.81
C ASN A 250 -11.94 6.38 10.42
N PRO A 251 -13.25 6.41 10.15
CA PRO A 251 -13.77 6.14 8.81
C PRO A 251 -13.31 7.20 7.80
N VAL A 252 -13.41 6.87 6.52
CA VAL A 252 -13.18 7.84 5.44
C VAL A 252 -14.21 8.96 5.54
N ASP A 253 -13.72 10.21 5.47
CA ASP A 253 -14.56 11.40 5.33
C ASP A 253 -14.75 11.70 3.82
N PRO A 254 -15.98 11.60 3.29
CA PRO A 254 -16.23 11.82 1.88
C PRO A 254 -15.83 13.21 1.38
N ALA A 255 -15.96 14.26 2.21
CA ALA A 255 -15.59 15.62 1.85
C ALA A 255 -14.05 15.78 1.76
N ARG A 256 -13.32 15.23 2.72
CA ARG A 256 -11.86 15.22 2.69
C ARG A 256 -11.32 14.42 1.50
N ALA A 257 -11.92 13.26 1.21
CA ALA A 257 -11.52 12.45 0.07
C ALA A 257 -11.78 13.18 -1.26
N ALA A 258 -12.94 13.82 -1.42
CA ALA A 258 -13.26 14.60 -2.61
C ALA A 258 -12.32 15.79 -2.82
N GLU A 259 -12.03 16.53 -1.75
CA GLU A 259 -11.10 17.66 -1.79
C GLU A 259 -9.67 17.22 -2.12
N PHE A 260 -9.19 16.13 -1.52
CA PHE A 260 -7.88 15.57 -1.85
C PHE A 260 -7.77 15.24 -3.34
N MET A 261 -8.77 14.57 -3.90
CA MET A 261 -8.80 14.21 -5.32
C MET A 261 -8.92 15.42 -6.23
N ARG A 262 -9.60 16.49 -5.80
CA ARG A 262 -9.63 17.77 -6.53
C ARG A 262 -8.23 18.38 -6.63
N LEU A 263 -7.49 18.42 -5.51
CA LEU A 263 -6.10 18.93 -5.47
C LEU A 263 -5.17 18.06 -6.31
N ALA A 264 -5.27 16.74 -6.18
CA ALA A 264 -4.45 15.81 -6.96
C ALA A 264 -4.68 15.95 -8.48
N ARG A 265 -5.93 16.13 -8.91
CA ARG A 265 -6.25 16.35 -10.34
C ARG A 265 -5.69 17.68 -10.84
N ALA A 266 -5.77 18.74 -10.05
CA ALA A 266 -5.18 20.03 -10.41
C ALA A 266 -3.65 19.93 -10.60
N ALA A 267 -2.98 19.18 -9.72
CA ALA A 267 -1.53 19.00 -9.81
C ALA A 267 -1.09 18.14 -11.02
N ARG A 268 -1.98 17.29 -11.58
CA ARG A 268 -1.68 16.47 -12.75
C ARG A 268 -1.90 17.19 -14.07
N GLY A 269 -2.70 18.23 -14.10
CA GLY A 269 -3.09 18.98 -15.28
C GLY A 269 -2.23 20.22 -15.58
N GLY A 270 -1.23 20.48 -14.74
CA GLY A 270 -0.30 21.59 -14.86
C GLY A 270 0.96 21.28 -15.67
#